data_7a403a9004eb102f9fca8961ae6eb72b
#
_entry.id   7a403a9004eb102f9fca8961ae6eb72b
#
_cell.length_a   1.000
_cell.length_b   1.000
_cell.length_c   1.000
_cell.angle_alpha   90.00
_cell.angle_beta   90.00
_cell.angle_gamma   90.00
#
_symmetry.space_group_name_H-M   'P 1'
#
loop_
_entity.id
_entity.type
_entity.pdbx_description
1 polymer ?
#
loop_
_entity_poly.entity_id
_entity_poly.type
_entity_poly.pdbx_seq_one_letter_code
_entity_poly.pdbx_strand_id
1 'polypeptide(L)'
;MNTIIFPLQNGDDTLDDSEVEQQTKLMHEDNTIWRAVYNADKIAIDHFIDADPDLINKRGAIGECPIHVLFLRGTDAHFDIARDLILRFPTIITQTYYSSKYHGENILHIAIVQRNPAMVEWLLSNDHLESYRQQLLTARTTGSFFKTGKISYYGETPLGSACCTNQWNIVEILLKYGADMDVTDSNGNTILHMLVNCNLPEIYAKFKARWIEQQNIHNDKKITDSKSTESSELWNHLNKDGLTPLTLAADLGRAKMLSWLLDERKRTLWSYGNVSYVLYPLNQLDIYFHQDNKERPLSVLEIIIKKNNAELINPIIVSLIDKKWRSFVYRIFVRRFSIIFLYLLVFLATTTLRQTKSEKTAGELDEKTGITNGKHLSVFDQFLYSVGHTIGFTFLGNCLACSFCFCIFTCEILRLFGMQQYETQILAFTSLIGWGNMLFLIMPFQFTGPFVIMIYKILFNDVLRFSIIYIIFLVGFAQSFCILFNEYGKIF
;
A
#
# COMPACT_ATOMS: atom_id res chain seq x y z
N MET A 1 -35.53 -9.21 -9.77
CA MET A 1 -35.33 -8.06 -10.67
C MET A 1 -34.21 -7.21 -10.09
N ASN A 2 -32.97 -7.51 -10.43
CA ASN A 2 -31.83 -6.66 -10.08
C ASN A 2 -31.31 -6.07 -11.38
N THR A 3 -31.82 -4.89 -11.71
CA THR A 3 -31.28 -4.05 -12.76
C THR A 3 -29.89 -3.61 -12.29
N ILE A 4 -28.83 -4.17 -12.86
CA ILE A 4 -27.47 -3.66 -12.67
C ILE A 4 -27.42 -2.34 -13.43
N ILE A 5 -27.75 -1.26 -12.76
CA ILE A 5 -27.45 0.10 -13.20
C ILE A 5 -26.00 0.30 -12.85
N PHE A 6 -25.12 0.32 -13.86
CA PHE A 6 -23.74 0.75 -13.64
C PHE A 6 -23.77 2.21 -13.20
N PRO A 7 -23.21 2.56 -12.03
CA PRO A 7 -23.17 3.95 -11.60
C PRO A 7 -22.25 4.72 -12.55
N LEU A 8 -22.82 5.72 -13.20
CA LEU A 8 -22.07 6.76 -13.88
C LEU A 8 -21.27 7.54 -12.83
N GLN A 9 -19.98 7.28 -12.70
CA GLN A 9 -19.07 8.10 -11.91
C GLN A 9 -18.12 8.84 -12.84
N ASN A 10 -18.14 10.15 -12.67
CA ASN A 10 -17.44 11.22 -13.36
C ASN A 10 -15.94 10.95 -13.57
N GLY A 11 -15.46 11.31 -14.75
CA GLY A 11 -14.09 11.70 -14.99
C GLY A 11 -13.47 11.19 -16.29
N ASP A 12 -13.34 12.10 -17.22
CA ASP A 12 -12.40 12.10 -18.35
C ASP A 12 -12.66 11.10 -19.47
N ASP A 13 -13.58 11.47 -20.39
CA ASP A 13 -13.53 10.95 -21.76
C ASP A 13 -14.30 11.83 -22.78
N THR A 14 -13.79 11.83 -23.97
CA THR A 14 -14.01 12.66 -25.14
C THR A 14 -15.43 12.68 -25.77
N LEU A 15 -16.42 12.10 -25.14
CA LEU A 15 -17.83 12.34 -25.42
C LEU A 15 -18.45 12.96 -24.16
N ASP A 16 -19.08 14.10 -24.33
CA ASP A 16 -19.87 14.74 -23.29
C ASP A 16 -20.95 13.76 -22.81
N ASP A 17 -21.13 13.59 -21.51
CA ASP A 17 -22.15 12.70 -20.94
C ASP A 17 -23.54 12.98 -21.52
N SER A 18 -23.79 14.21 -21.97
CA SER A 18 -25.02 14.65 -22.67
C SER A 18 -25.15 14.02 -24.08
N GLU A 19 -24.04 13.85 -24.82
CA GLU A 19 -24.06 13.21 -26.14
C GLU A 19 -24.28 11.71 -26.04
N VAL A 20 -23.65 11.06 -25.03
CA VAL A 20 -23.87 9.63 -24.74
C VAL A 20 -25.33 9.40 -24.34
N GLU A 21 -25.90 10.27 -23.51
CA GLU A 21 -27.31 10.16 -23.09
C GLU A 21 -28.26 10.36 -24.27
N GLN A 22 -27.97 11.31 -25.14
CA GLN A 22 -28.78 11.56 -26.37
C GLN A 22 -28.71 10.40 -27.33
N GLN A 23 -27.52 9.85 -27.60
CA GLN A 23 -27.36 8.67 -28.46
C GLN A 23 -28.04 7.45 -27.86
N THR A 24 -27.95 7.25 -26.52
CA THR A 24 -28.64 6.17 -25.85
C THR A 24 -30.15 6.27 -25.98
N LYS A 25 -30.73 7.48 -25.92
CA LYS A 25 -32.15 7.71 -26.17
C LYS A 25 -32.54 7.33 -27.59
N LEU A 26 -31.74 7.74 -28.60
CA LEU A 26 -31.97 7.38 -30.00
C LEU A 26 -31.86 5.87 -30.25
N MET A 27 -30.99 5.17 -29.58
CA MET A 27 -30.88 3.70 -29.65
C MET A 27 -32.14 3.00 -29.11
N HIS A 28 -32.79 3.57 -28.11
CA HIS A 28 -34.00 3.02 -27.49
C HIS A 28 -35.32 3.48 -28.14
N GLU A 29 -35.25 4.27 -29.22
CA GLU A 29 -36.44 4.59 -30.02
C GLU A 29 -37.07 3.35 -30.61
N ASP A 30 -38.38 3.38 -30.84
CA ASP A 30 -39.08 2.31 -31.52
C ASP A 30 -38.53 2.16 -32.94
N ASN A 31 -38.45 0.92 -33.43
CA ASN A 31 -37.95 0.60 -34.76
C ASN A 31 -36.42 0.71 -34.98
N THR A 32 -35.64 0.41 -33.98
CA THR A 32 -34.18 0.26 -34.09
C THR A 32 -33.72 -1.17 -33.80
N ILE A 33 -32.57 -1.58 -34.40
CA ILE A 33 -31.95 -2.88 -34.06
C ILE A 33 -31.64 -3.01 -32.59
N TRP A 34 -31.26 -1.90 -31.92
CA TRP A 34 -30.96 -1.86 -30.49
C TRP A 34 -32.18 -2.20 -29.63
N ARG A 35 -33.35 -1.67 -30.02
CA ARG A 35 -34.61 -1.97 -29.30
C ARG A 35 -35.02 -3.42 -29.50
N ALA A 36 -34.89 -3.94 -30.73
CA ALA A 36 -35.16 -5.34 -31.02
C ALA A 36 -34.26 -6.29 -30.24
N VAL A 37 -32.94 -6.01 -30.18
CA VAL A 37 -31.97 -6.76 -29.43
C VAL A 37 -32.25 -6.67 -27.93
N TYR A 38 -32.57 -5.50 -27.42
CA TYR A 38 -32.89 -5.27 -25.99
C TYR A 38 -34.12 -6.08 -25.53
N ASN A 39 -35.13 -6.23 -26.39
CA ASN A 39 -36.35 -6.97 -26.10
C ASN A 39 -36.29 -8.46 -26.49
N ALA A 40 -35.17 -8.94 -27.03
CA ALA A 40 -35.03 -10.29 -27.59
C ALA A 40 -36.08 -10.61 -28.67
N ASP A 41 -36.42 -9.63 -29.53
CA ASP A 41 -37.36 -9.81 -30.62
C ASP A 41 -36.62 -10.35 -31.86
N LYS A 42 -36.57 -11.70 -31.96
CA LYS A 42 -35.86 -12.39 -33.05
C LYS A 42 -36.37 -11.99 -34.42
N ILE A 43 -37.71 -11.82 -34.59
CA ILE A 43 -38.31 -11.51 -35.88
C ILE A 43 -37.86 -10.13 -36.36
N ALA A 44 -37.90 -9.14 -35.48
CA ALA A 44 -37.44 -7.80 -35.77
C ALA A 44 -35.93 -7.77 -36.07
N ILE A 45 -35.11 -8.51 -35.29
CA ILE A 45 -33.66 -8.61 -35.54
C ILE A 45 -33.36 -9.20 -36.89
N ASP A 46 -33.97 -10.32 -37.25
CA ASP A 46 -33.78 -10.97 -38.55
C ASP A 46 -34.19 -10.03 -39.69
N HIS A 47 -35.33 -9.33 -39.56
CA HIS A 47 -35.78 -8.35 -40.56
C HIS A 47 -34.77 -7.20 -40.77
N PHE A 48 -34.17 -6.66 -39.66
CA PHE A 48 -33.15 -5.61 -39.76
C PHE A 48 -31.87 -6.10 -40.41
N ILE A 49 -31.41 -7.30 -40.09
CA ILE A 49 -30.17 -7.90 -40.61
C ILE A 49 -30.33 -8.30 -42.08
N ASP A 50 -31.50 -8.81 -42.47
CA ASP A 50 -31.79 -9.16 -43.86
C ASP A 50 -31.91 -7.93 -44.77
N ALA A 51 -32.38 -6.79 -44.23
CA ALA A 51 -32.40 -5.51 -44.92
C ALA A 51 -31.02 -4.86 -45.06
N ASP A 52 -30.19 -4.91 -44.01
CA ASP A 52 -28.84 -4.37 -43.99
C ASP A 52 -27.95 -5.23 -43.06
N PRO A 53 -27.15 -6.17 -43.63
CA PRO A 53 -26.26 -7.02 -42.85
C PRO A 53 -25.20 -6.28 -42.04
N ASP A 54 -24.81 -5.06 -42.39
CA ASP A 54 -23.79 -4.27 -41.69
C ASP A 54 -24.28 -3.75 -40.33
N LEU A 55 -25.60 -3.74 -40.10
CA LEU A 55 -26.19 -3.35 -38.83
C LEU A 55 -25.71 -4.21 -37.66
N ILE A 56 -25.29 -5.46 -37.91
CA ILE A 56 -24.76 -6.37 -36.86
C ILE A 56 -23.43 -5.86 -36.28
N ASN A 57 -22.66 -5.10 -37.09
CA ASN A 57 -21.37 -4.50 -36.67
C ASN A 57 -21.52 -3.04 -36.23
N LYS A 58 -22.74 -2.49 -36.31
CA LYS A 58 -23.00 -1.09 -35.93
C LYS A 58 -22.58 -0.85 -34.46
N ARG A 59 -21.93 0.28 -34.22
CA ARG A 59 -21.51 0.70 -32.89
C ARG A 59 -22.55 1.58 -32.23
N GLY A 60 -22.82 1.30 -30.97
CA GLY A 60 -23.70 2.10 -30.14
C GLY A 60 -22.95 3.24 -29.40
N ALA A 61 -23.65 3.90 -28.49
CA ALA A 61 -23.21 5.10 -27.77
C ALA A 61 -21.90 4.92 -26.98
N ILE A 62 -21.64 3.74 -26.44
CA ILE A 62 -20.43 3.41 -25.67
C ILE A 62 -19.52 2.44 -26.42
N GLY A 63 -19.66 2.34 -27.74
CA GLY A 63 -18.85 1.53 -28.62
C GLY A 63 -19.19 0.03 -28.64
N GLU A 64 -20.36 -0.35 -28.10
CA GLU A 64 -20.91 -1.71 -28.11
C GLU A 64 -21.44 -2.09 -29.47
N CYS A 65 -21.51 -3.38 -29.77
CA CYS A 65 -22.26 -3.94 -30.91
C CYS A 65 -23.56 -4.61 -30.40
N PRO A 66 -24.53 -4.89 -31.28
CA PRO A 66 -25.75 -5.61 -30.93
C PRO A 66 -25.50 -6.93 -30.17
N ILE A 67 -24.45 -7.66 -30.54
CA ILE A 67 -24.07 -8.91 -29.83
C ILE A 67 -23.69 -8.67 -28.35
N HIS A 68 -23.03 -7.56 -28.04
CA HIS A 68 -22.69 -7.24 -26.65
C HIS A 68 -23.94 -7.01 -25.79
N VAL A 69 -24.97 -6.35 -26.37
CA VAL A 69 -26.24 -6.10 -25.67
C VAL A 69 -26.98 -7.42 -25.39
N LEU A 70 -26.98 -8.37 -26.33
CA LEU A 70 -27.55 -9.71 -26.09
C LEU A 70 -26.87 -10.39 -24.89
N PHE A 71 -25.54 -10.36 -24.81
CA PHE A 71 -24.80 -10.93 -23.68
C PHE A 71 -25.03 -10.17 -22.38
N LEU A 72 -25.09 -8.85 -22.41
CA LEU A 72 -25.37 -8.03 -21.21
C LEU A 72 -26.77 -8.29 -20.64
N ARG A 73 -27.77 -8.50 -21.48
CA ARG A 73 -29.11 -8.83 -21.05
C ARG A 73 -29.21 -10.25 -20.46
N GLY A 74 -28.50 -11.21 -21.04
CA GLY A 74 -28.18 -12.53 -20.45
C GLY A 74 -29.37 -13.42 -20.13
N THR A 75 -30.57 -13.23 -20.73
CA THR A 75 -31.67 -14.18 -20.61
C THR A 75 -31.51 -15.32 -21.61
N ASP A 76 -32.17 -16.45 -21.39
CA ASP A 76 -32.10 -17.60 -22.31
C ASP A 76 -32.48 -17.22 -23.73
N ALA A 77 -33.53 -16.41 -23.91
CA ALA A 77 -33.95 -15.92 -25.23
C ALA A 77 -32.86 -15.07 -25.91
N HIS A 78 -32.15 -14.22 -25.16
CA HIS A 78 -31.04 -13.44 -25.68
C HIS A 78 -29.87 -14.34 -26.09
N PHE A 79 -29.53 -15.33 -25.29
CA PHE A 79 -28.46 -16.29 -25.62
C PHE A 79 -28.81 -17.18 -26.81
N ASP A 80 -30.07 -17.56 -26.98
CA ASP A 80 -30.50 -18.33 -28.16
C ASP A 80 -30.36 -17.51 -29.45
N ILE A 81 -30.77 -16.25 -29.42
CA ILE A 81 -30.56 -15.31 -30.53
C ILE A 81 -29.07 -15.09 -30.80
N ALA A 82 -28.28 -14.92 -29.73
CA ALA A 82 -26.83 -14.74 -29.86
C ALA A 82 -26.15 -15.94 -30.50
N ARG A 83 -26.54 -17.17 -30.15
CA ARG A 83 -26.02 -18.40 -30.79
C ARG A 83 -26.35 -18.44 -32.28
N ASP A 84 -27.59 -18.14 -32.65
CA ASP A 84 -28.03 -18.12 -34.03
C ASP A 84 -27.23 -17.10 -34.86
N LEU A 85 -27.07 -15.87 -34.34
CA LEU A 85 -26.31 -14.83 -34.99
C LEU A 85 -24.82 -15.17 -35.12
N ILE A 86 -24.21 -15.76 -34.10
CA ILE A 86 -22.81 -16.18 -34.13
C ILE A 86 -22.59 -17.28 -35.16
N LEU A 87 -23.49 -18.23 -35.29
CA LEU A 87 -23.38 -19.27 -36.32
C LEU A 87 -23.57 -18.74 -37.76
N ARG A 88 -24.40 -17.72 -37.92
CA ARG A 88 -24.60 -17.05 -39.23
C ARG A 88 -23.43 -16.12 -39.58
N PHE A 89 -22.87 -15.42 -38.57
CA PHE A 89 -21.81 -14.42 -38.75
C PHE A 89 -20.67 -14.62 -37.75
N PRO A 90 -19.82 -15.64 -37.91
CA PRO A 90 -18.79 -16.00 -36.91
C PRO A 90 -17.83 -14.88 -36.53
N THR A 91 -17.60 -13.93 -37.41
CA THR A 91 -16.69 -12.79 -37.20
C THR A 91 -17.11 -11.86 -36.05
N ILE A 92 -18.41 -11.85 -35.70
CA ILE A 92 -18.94 -10.95 -34.66
C ILE A 92 -18.42 -11.30 -33.25
N ILE A 93 -17.95 -12.52 -33.02
CA ILE A 93 -17.42 -12.95 -31.73
C ILE A 93 -16.12 -12.22 -31.37
N THR A 94 -15.37 -11.73 -32.34
CA THR A 94 -14.12 -11.02 -32.12
C THR A 94 -14.31 -9.53 -31.87
N GLN A 95 -15.56 -9.05 -31.98
CA GLN A 95 -15.87 -7.65 -31.70
C GLN A 95 -15.61 -7.33 -30.21
N THR A 96 -14.96 -6.19 -29.98
CA THR A 96 -14.69 -5.67 -28.63
C THR A 96 -15.32 -4.29 -28.50
N TYR A 97 -15.56 -3.82 -27.28
CA TYR A 97 -15.93 -2.43 -27.04
C TYR A 97 -14.85 -1.47 -27.54
N TYR A 98 -15.25 -0.38 -28.16
CA TYR A 98 -14.32 0.57 -28.78
C TYR A 98 -14.19 1.90 -28.02
N SER A 99 -15.01 2.16 -26.99
CA SER A 99 -14.87 3.38 -26.20
C SER A 99 -13.64 3.33 -25.29
N SER A 100 -13.04 4.47 -24.97
CA SER A 100 -11.91 4.59 -24.04
C SER A 100 -12.24 4.05 -22.65
N LYS A 101 -13.52 4.09 -22.26
CA LYS A 101 -14.00 3.64 -20.95
C LYS A 101 -14.07 2.11 -20.84
N TYR A 102 -14.58 1.42 -21.89
CA TYR A 102 -14.80 -0.03 -21.88
C TYR A 102 -13.93 -0.78 -22.90
N HIS A 103 -12.86 -0.16 -23.37
CA HIS A 103 -12.01 -0.67 -24.42
C HIS A 103 -11.55 -2.10 -24.19
N GLY A 104 -11.72 -2.94 -25.21
CA GLY A 104 -11.21 -4.31 -25.26
C GLY A 104 -12.12 -5.38 -24.64
N GLU A 105 -13.24 -5.02 -24.02
CA GLU A 105 -14.20 -6.00 -23.51
C GLU A 105 -14.87 -6.75 -24.66
N ASN A 106 -14.91 -8.06 -24.63
CA ASN A 106 -15.57 -8.93 -25.59
C ASN A 106 -16.70 -9.75 -24.93
N ILE A 107 -17.44 -10.47 -25.74
CA ILE A 107 -18.57 -11.29 -25.28
C ILE A 107 -18.17 -12.38 -24.29
N LEU A 108 -16.93 -12.89 -24.34
CA LEU A 108 -16.44 -13.87 -23.38
C LEU A 108 -16.27 -13.26 -21.98
N HIS A 109 -15.75 -12.04 -21.89
CA HIS A 109 -15.69 -11.31 -20.62
C HIS A 109 -17.09 -11.12 -20.03
N ILE A 110 -18.06 -10.71 -20.87
CA ILE A 110 -19.44 -10.50 -20.42
C ILE A 110 -20.06 -11.82 -19.94
N ALA A 111 -19.88 -12.91 -20.67
CA ALA A 111 -20.38 -14.24 -20.27
C ALA A 111 -19.81 -14.69 -18.91
N ILE A 112 -18.53 -14.38 -18.65
CA ILE A 112 -17.87 -14.67 -17.36
C ILE A 112 -18.50 -13.82 -16.25
N VAL A 113 -18.66 -12.53 -16.47
CA VAL A 113 -19.27 -11.61 -15.48
C VAL A 113 -20.72 -12.01 -15.19
N GLN A 114 -21.47 -12.48 -16.20
CA GLN A 114 -22.83 -13.02 -16.07
C GLN A 114 -22.88 -14.38 -15.36
N ARG A 115 -21.74 -14.96 -15.05
CA ARG A 115 -21.62 -16.28 -14.40
C ARG A 115 -22.32 -17.41 -15.14
N ASN A 116 -22.17 -17.42 -16.49
CA ASN A 116 -22.77 -18.43 -17.34
C ASN A 116 -21.74 -19.41 -17.91
N PRO A 117 -21.39 -20.48 -17.18
CA PRO A 117 -20.41 -21.46 -17.63
C PRO A 117 -20.85 -22.22 -18.89
N ALA A 118 -22.16 -22.43 -19.09
CA ALA A 118 -22.68 -23.11 -20.26
C ALA A 118 -22.43 -22.30 -21.54
N MET A 119 -22.61 -20.96 -21.47
CA MET A 119 -22.33 -20.09 -22.62
C MET A 119 -20.82 -19.95 -22.86
N VAL A 120 -20.00 -19.88 -21.79
CA VAL A 120 -18.53 -19.88 -21.91
C VAL A 120 -18.04 -21.17 -22.58
N GLU A 121 -18.54 -22.34 -22.15
CA GLU A 121 -18.17 -23.60 -22.75
C GLU A 121 -18.65 -23.71 -24.21
N TRP A 122 -19.86 -23.26 -24.52
CA TRP A 122 -20.38 -23.24 -25.88
C TRP A 122 -19.53 -22.39 -26.83
N LEU A 123 -19.11 -21.20 -26.40
CA LEU A 123 -18.24 -20.31 -27.20
C LEU A 123 -16.88 -20.94 -27.51
N LEU A 124 -16.33 -21.74 -26.59
CA LEU A 124 -14.99 -22.31 -26.70
C LEU A 124 -14.98 -23.71 -27.29
N SER A 125 -16.07 -24.49 -27.15
CA SER A 125 -16.15 -25.87 -27.63
C SER A 125 -16.61 -25.99 -29.09
N ASN A 126 -17.24 -24.97 -29.65
CA ASN A 126 -17.83 -25.03 -30.97
C ASN A 126 -16.74 -25.08 -32.06
N ASP A 127 -16.75 -26.12 -32.89
CA ASP A 127 -15.75 -26.32 -33.96
C ASP A 127 -15.78 -25.21 -35.01
N HIS A 128 -16.96 -24.63 -35.32
CA HIS A 128 -17.09 -23.51 -36.25
C HIS A 128 -16.37 -22.23 -35.74
N LEU A 129 -16.06 -22.12 -34.46
CA LEU A 129 -15.43 -20.99 -33.79
C LEU A 129 -13.97 -21.23 -33.47
N GLU A 130 -13.40 -22.39 -33.81
CA GLU A 130 -12.04 -22.78 -33.42
C GLU A 130 -10.98 -21.77 -33.86
N SER A 131 -11.10 -21.23 -35.08
CA SER A 131 -10.17 -20.23 -35.60
C SER A 131 -10.15 -18.89 -34.82
N TYR A 132 -11.22 -18.58 -34.09
CA TYR A 132 -11.37 -17.34 -33.32
C TYR A 132 -11.11 -17.56 -31.80
N ARG A 133 -11.01 -18.82 -31.37
CA ARG A 133 -10.85 -19.18 -29.93
C ARG A 133 -9.69 -18.46 -29.27
N GLN A 134 -8.54 -18.45 -29.92
CA GLN A 134 -7.35 -17.80 -29.38
C GLN A 134 -7.54 -16.29 -29.22
N GLN A 135 -8.19 -15.64 -30.17
CA GLN A 135 -8.48 -14.20 -30.08
C GLN A 135 -9.45 -13.89 -28.94
N LEU A 136 -10.44 -14.74 -28.70
CA LEU A 136 -11.35 -14.61 -27.55
C LEU A 136 -10.60 -14.71 -26.22
N LEU A 137 -9.69 -15.71 -26.08
CA LEU A 137 -8.96 -15.97 -24.85
C LEU A 137 -7.89 -14.94 -24.52
N THR A 138 -7.33 -14.28 -25.56
CA THR A 138 -6.24 -13.29 -25.39
C THR A 138 -6.71 -11.85 -25.39
N ALA A 139 -8.00 -11.58 -25.57
CA ALA A 139 -8.55 -10.24 -25.51
C ALA A 139 -8.30 -9.58 -24.14
N ARG A 140 -8.00 -8.27 -24.15
CA ARG A 140 -7.65 -7.52 -22.96
C ARG A 140 -8.57 -6.32 -22.75
N THR A 141 -9.16 -6.22 -21.57
CA THR A 141 -9.95 -5.06 -21.13
C THR A 141 -9.01 -3.98 -20.60
N THR A 142 -8.71 -2.98 -21.42
CA THR A 142 -7.78 -1.89 -21.07
C THR A 142 -8.46 -0.55 -20.82
N GLY A 143 -9.79 -0.50 -20.93
CA GLY A 143 -10.58 0.70 -20.69
C GLY A 143 -10.43 1.28 -19.27
N SER A 144 -10.70 2.59 -19.13
CA SER A 144 -10.54 3.28 -17.83
C SER A 144 -11.44 2.72 -16.73
N PHE A 145 -12.55 2.09 -17.08
CA PHE A 145 -13.45 1.40 -16.17
C PHE A 145 -12.80 0.17 -15.47
N PHE A 146 -11.89 -0.51 -16.18
CA PHE A 146 -11.24 -1.76 -15.71
C PHE A 146 -9.87 -1.53 -15.06
N LYS A 147 -9.45 -0.27 -14.82
CA LYS A 147 -8.14 0.03 -14.24
C LYS A 147 -8.01 -0.48 -12.81
N THR A 148 -6.79 -0.85 -12.44
CA THR A 148 -6.42 -1.25 -11.08
C THR A 148 -6.84 -0.19 -10.05
N GLY A 149 -7.41 -0.62 -8.94
CA GLY A 149 -7.94 0.28 -7.90
C GLY A 149 -9.42 0.66 -8.08
N LYS A 150 -10.05 0.32 -9.20
CA LYS A 150 -11.50 0.43 -9.40
C LYS A 150 -12.22 -0.84 -8.90
N ILE A 151 -13.47 -0.71 -8.50
CA ILE A 151 -14.31 -1.85 -8.05
C ILE A 151 -14.49 -2.88 -9.18
N SER A 152 -14.46 -2.42 -10.43
CA SER A 152 -14.62 -3.20 -11.65
C SER A 152 -13.33 -3.79 -12.21
N TYR A 153 -12.21 -3.69 -11.49
CA TYR A 153 -10.97 -4.37 -11.88
C TYR A 153 -11.08 -5.88 -11.61
N TYR A 154 -11.22 -6.65 -12.67
CA TYR A 154 -11.29 -8.13 -12.63
C TYR A 154 -10.11 -8.80 -13.34
N GLY A 155 -9.01 -8.08 -13.58
CA GLY A 155 -7.97 -8.51 -14.50
C GLY A 155 -8.32 -8.16 -15.96
N GLU A 156 -7.32 -8.10 -16.80
CA GLU A 156 -7.51 -7.64 -18.18
C GLU A 156 -7.95 -8.78 -19.13
N THR A 157 -7.67 -10.02 -18.76
CA THR A 157 -7.96 -11.20 -19.61
C THR A 157 -9.19 -11.96 -19.11
N PRO A 158 -9.86 -12.76 -19.97
CA PRO A 158 -10.95 -13.61 -19.56
C PRO A 158 -10.58 -14.54 -18.39
N LEU A 159 -9.36 -15.10 -18.40
CA LEU A 159 -8.88 -15.94 -17.31
C LEU A 159 -8.73 -15.16 -16.00
N GLY A 160 -8.15 -13.96 -16.06
CA GLY A 160 -8.06 -13.03 -14.91
C GLY A 160 -9.44 -12.68 -14.37
N SER A 161 -10.39 -12.37 -15.26
CA SER A 161 -11.78 -12.04 -14.90
C SER A 161 -12.48 -13.19 -14.19
N ALA A 162 -12.33 -14.43 -14.67
CA ALA A 162 -12.90 -15.63 -14.03
C ALA A 162 -12.28 -15.87 -12.64
N CYS A 163 -10.97 -15.69 -12.51
CA CYS A 163 -10.26 -15.81 -11.23
C CYS A 163 -10.71 -14.76 -10.22
N CYS A 164 -10.75 -13.47 -10.62
CA CYS A 164 -11.11 -12.36 -9.74
C CYS A 164 -12.58 -12.38 -9.31
N THR A 165 -13.46 -12.93 -10.13
CA THR A 165 -14.89 -13.10 -9.81
C THR A 165 -15.21 -14.37 -9.05
N ASN A 166 -14.18 -15.14 -8.62
CA ASN A 166 -14.32 -16.38 -7.84
C ASN A 166 -15.13 -17.46 -8.54
N GLN A 167 -14.82 -17.76 -9.81
CA GLN A 167 -15.57 -18.73 -10.64
C GLN A 167 -14.65 -19.86 -11.11
N TRP A 168 -14.27 -20.75 -10.19
CA TRP A 168 -13.31 -21.83 -10.49
C TRP A 168 -13.77 -22.76 -11.62
N ASN A 169 -15.06 -23.06 -11.72
CA ASN A 169 -15.63 -23.85 -12.81
C ASN A 169 -15.35 -23.23 -14.19
N ILE A 170 -15.47 -21.91 -14.32
CA ILE A 170 -15.15 -21.19 -15.56
C ILE A 170 -13.63 -21.17 -15.79
N VAL A 171 -12.82 -21.02 -14.73
CA VAL A 171 -11.35 -21.10 -14.84
C VAL A 171 -10.93 -22.45 -15.45
N GLU A 172 -11.51 -23.57 -14.99
CA GLU A 172 -11.21 -24.90 -15.54
C GLU A 172 -11.61 -25.02 -17.02
N ILE A 173 -12.75 -24.45 -17.41
CA ILE A 173 -13.17 -24.40 -18.82
C ILE A 173 -12.14 -23.63 -19.65
N LEU A 174 -11.77 -22.43 -19.21
CA LEU A 174 -10.81 -21.60 -19.94
C LEU A 174 -9.45 -22.29 -20.09
N LEU A 175 -8.96 -22.94 -19.04
CA LEU A 175 -7.70 -23.68 -19.07
C LEU A 175 -7.78 -24.93 -19.98
N LYS A 176 -8.90 -25.63 -19.98
CA LYS A 176 -9.17 -26.75 -20.90
C LYS A 176 -9.03 -26.37 -22.36
N TYR A 177 -9.45 -25.15 -22.72
CA TYR A 177 -9.40 -24.63 -24.10
C TYR A 177 -8.16 -23.78 -24.40
N GLY A 178 -7.14 -23.79 -23.53
CA GLY A 178 -5.81 -23.26 -23.79
C GLY A 178 -5.61 -21.80 -23.40
N ALA A 179 -6.29 -21.33 -22.37
CA ALA A 179 -5.99 -20.03 -21.76
C ALA A 179 -4.59 -20.06 -21.12
N ASP A 180 -3.80 -19.02 -21.36
CA ASP A 180 -2.45 -18.87 -20.84
C ASP A 180 -2.45 -18.46 -19.37
N MET A 181 -1.76 -19.25 -18.52
CA MET A 181 -1.64 -18.99 -17.07
C MET A 181 -0.55 -17.99 -16.72
N ASP A 182 0.41 -17.74 -17.62
CA ASP A 182 1.55 -16.87 -17.37
C ASP A 182 1.30 -15.41 -17.82
N VAL A 183 0.07 -15.12 -18.25
CA VAL A 183 -0.33 -13.80 -18.72
C VAL A 183 -0.24 -12.77 -17.59
N THR A 184 0.24 -11.57 -17.96
CA THR A 184 0.29 -10.41 -17.05
C THR A 184 -0.61 -9.29 -17.56
N ASP A 185 -1.12 -8.46 -16.63
CA ASP A 185 -1.87 -7.25 -16.98
C ASP A 185 -0.93 -6.09 -17.41
N SER A 186 -1.52 -4.94 -17.74
CA SER A 186 -0.80 -3.71 -18.11
C SER A 186 0.16 -3.20 -17.03
N ASN A 187 -0.05 -3.58 -15.76
CA ASN A 187 0.83 -3.24 -14.64
C ASN A 187 1.86 -4.34 -14.33
N GLY A 188 1.95 -5.38 -15.17
CA GLY A 188 2.82 -6.52 -14.95
C GLY A 188 2.34 -7.45 -13.82
N ASN A 189 1.09 -7.34 -13.37
CA ASN A 189 0.53 -8.24 -12.38
C ASN A 189 0.20 -9.59 -13.02
N THR A 190 0.70 -10.67 -12.45
CA THR A 190 0.25 -12.03 -12.78
C THR A 190 -1.12 -12.30 -12.16
N ILE A 191 -1.78 -13.38 -12.54
CA ILE A 191 -3.06 -13.79 -11.95
C ILE A 191 -2.94 -13.94 -10.42
N LEU A 192 -1.79 -14.37 -9.89
CA LEU A 192 -1.57 -14.43 -8.44
C LEU A 192 -1.58 -13.04 -7.77
N HIS A 193 -1.04 -12.00 -8.41
CA HIS A 193 -1.16 -10.63 -7.93
C HIS A 193 -2.62 -10.13 -7.94
N MET A 194 -3.34 -10.44 -9.02
CA MET A 194 -4.76 -10.08 -9.13
C MET A 194 -5.60 -10.72 -8.02
N LEU A 195 -5.34 -12.00 -7.71
CA LEU A 195 -6.02 -12.73 -6.65
C LEU A 195 -5.71 -12.16 -5.25
N VAL A 196 -4.50 -11.66 -5.04
CA VAL A 196 -4.15 -10.91 -3.83
C VAL A 196 -4.95 -9.60 -3.75
N ASN A 197 -5.04 -8.87 -4.86
CA ASN A 197 -5.83 -7.64 -4.92
C ASN A 197 -7.32 -7.90 -4.63
N CYS A 198 -7.87 -9.01 -5.12
CA CYS A 198 -9.26 -9.43 -4.86
C CYS A 198 -9.45 -10.12 -3.49
N ASN A 199 -8.38 -10.41 -2.74
CA ASN A 199 -8.40 -11.09 -1.44
C ASN A 199 -9.05 -12.48 -1.50
N LEU A 200 -8.63 -13.31 -2.47
CA LEU A 200 -9.18 -14.64 -2.75
C LEU A 200 -8.15 -15.77 -2.51
N PRO A 201 -7.87 -16.14 -1.25
CA PRO A 201 -6.84 -17.13 -0.92
C PRO A 201 -7.15 -18.54 -1.46
N GLU A 202 -8.40 -18.95 -1.48
CA GLU A 202 -8.79 -20.29 -1.94
C GLU A 202 -8.54 -20.49 -3.44
N ILE A 203 -8.91 -19.49 -4.26
CA ILE A 203 -8.62 -19.51 -5.70
C ILE A 203 -7.12 -19.42 -5.96
N TYR A 204 -6.40 -18.62 -5.15
CA TYR A 204 -4.94 -18.53 -5.21
C TYR A 204 -4.30 -19.92 -5.05
N ALA A 205 -4.72 -20.68 -4.02
CA ALA A 205 -4.20 -22.03 -3.80
C ALA A 205 -4.48 -22.96 -4.98
N LYS A 206 -5.73 -22.99 -5.47
CA LYS A 206 -6.14 -23.83 -6.61
C LYS A 206 -5.38 -23.46 -7.88
N PHE A 207 -5.26 -22.16 -8.17
CA PHE A 207 -4.57 -21.68 -9.35
C PHE A 207 -3.07 -22.02 -9.31
N LYS A 208 -2.42 -21.79 -8.17
CA LYS A 208 -1.00 -22.14 -7.97
C LYS A 208 -0.78 -23.63 -8.14
N ALA A 209 -1.63 -24.48 -7.53
CA ALA A 209 -1.53 -25.94 -7.67
C ALA A 209 -1.66 -26.38 -9.13
N ARG A 210 -2.63 -25.82 -9.87
CA ARG A 210 -2.86 -26.12 -11.27
C ARG A 210 -1.69 -25.70 -12.17
N TRP A 211 -1.11 -24.53 -11.88
CA TRP A 211 0.09 -24.05 -12.59
C TRP A 211 1.29 -24.98 -12.37
N ILE A 212 1.55 -25.42 -11.13
CA ILE A 212 2.62 -26.37 -10.81
C ILE A 212 2.41 -27.70 -11.55
N GLU A 213 1.18 -28.22 -11.58
CA GLU A 213 0.83 -29.44 -12.31
C GLU A 213 1.14 -29.30 -13.81
N GLN A 214 0.77 -28.17 -14.42
CA GLN A 214 1.03 -27.91 -15.83
C GLN A 214 2.54 -27.81 -16.12
N GLN A 215 3.31 -27.15 -15.26
CA GLN A 215 4.76 -27.08 -15.40
C GLN A 215 5.44 -28.44 -15.27
N ASN A 216 5.00 -29.30 -14.36
CA ASN A 216 5.53 -30.65 -14.22
C ASN A 216 5.29 -31.50 -15.49
N ILE A 217 4.08 -31.42 -16.07
CA ILE A 217 3.77 -32.10 -17.34
C ILE A 217 4.67 -31.60 -18.49
N HIS A 218 4.99 -30.31 -18.53
CA HIS A 218 5.87 -29.74 -19.54
C HIS A 218 7.34 -30.15 -19.34
N ASN A 219 7.81 -30.22 -18.08
CA ASN A 219 9.16 -30.62 -17.75
C ASN A 219 9.40 -32.11 -18.02
N ASP A 220 8.43 -32.99 -17.76
CA ASP A 220 8.53 -34.42 -18.10
C ASP A 220 8.66 -34.67 -19.60
N LYS A 221 8.13 -33.77 -20.44
CA LYS A 221 8.25 -33.82 -21.90
C LYS A 221 9.60 -33.24 -22.41
N LYS A 222 10.32 -32.45 -21.60
CA LYS A 222 11.60 -31.79 -21.96
C LYS A 222 12.87 -32.49 -21.50
N ILE A 223 12.80 -33.76 -21.07
CA ILE A 223 13.97 -34.53 -20.57
C ILE A 223 15.07 -34.73 -21.62
N THR A 224 14.93 -34.22 -22.84
CA THR A 224 15.92 -34.36 -23.92
C THR A 224 16.82 -33.13 -24.18
N ASP A 225 16.54 -31.95 -23.61
CA ASP A 225 17.38 -30.78 -23.85
C ASP A 225 17.82 -30.09 -22.54
N SER A 226 19.09 -30.37 -22.20
CA SER A 226 19.81 -29.80 -21.09
C SER A 226 20.07 -28.30 -21.28
N LYS A 227 19.14 -27.46 -20.80
CA LYS A 227 19.39 -26.14 -20.23
C LYS A 227 18.10 -25.73 -19.51
N SER A 228 18.06 -26.02 -18.21
CA SER A 228 17.06 -25.47 -17.32
C SER A 228 17.20 -23.95 -17.28
N THR A 229 16.44 -23.27 -18.11
CA THR A 229 16.04 -21.89 -17.82
C THR A 229 15.25 -22.01 -16.53
N GLU A 230 15.73 -21.44 -15.42
CA GLU A 230 14.96 -21.26 -14.20
C GLU A 230 13.67 -20.58 -14.60
N SER A 231 12.59 -21.35 -14.75
CA SER A 231 11.25 -20.80 -14.89
C SER A 231 11.01 -20.04 -13.60
N SER A 232 11.00 -18.71 -13.67
CA SER A 232 10.77 -17.86 -12.52
C SER A 232 9.44 -18.27 -11.92
N GLU A 233 9.47 -18.80 -10.71
CA GLU A 233 8.29 -19.25 -10.00
C GLU A 233 7.25 -18.13 -9.99
N LEU A 234 6.03 -18.38 -10.44
CA LEU A 234 4.97 -17.39 -10.64
C LEU A 234 4.69 -16.52 -9.39
N TRP A 235 4.89 -17.09 -8.19
CA TRP A 235 4.74 -16.38 -6.90
C TRP A 235 5.93 -15.51 -6.51
N ASN A 236 7.03 -15.56 -7.27
CA ASN A 236 8.20 -14.69 -7.11
C ASN A 236 8.29 -13.62 -8.20
N HIS A 237 7.35 -13.63 -9.16
CA HIS A 237 7.31 -12.64 -10.23
C HIS A 237 7.12 -11.24 -9.66
N LEU A 238 7.84 -10.25 -10.21
CA LEU A 238 7.73 -8.84 -9.84
C LEU A 238 6.82 -8.11 -10.83
N ASN A 239 5.87 -7.35 -10.31
CA ASN A 239 5.09 -6.44 -11.14
C ASN A 239 5.92 -5.17 -11.48
N LYS A 240 5.35 -4.22 -12.21
CA LYS A 240 6.03 -2.95 -12.56
C LYS A 240 6.40 -2.09 -11.36
N ASP A 241 5.72 -2.27 -10.23
CA ASP A 241 6.04 -1.58 -8.96
C ASP A 241 7.15 -2.31 -8.18
N GLY A 242 7.72 -3.39 -8.71
CA GLY A 242 8.73 -4.21 -8.03
C GLY A 242 8.18 -5.03 -6.86
N LEU A 243 6.89 -5.35 -6.86
CA LEU A 243 6.23 -6.11 -5.81
C LEU A 243 5.95 -7.54 -6.27
N THR A 244 6.16 -8.51 -5.37
CA THR A 244 5.67 -9.89 -5.51
C THR A 244 4.25 -10.01 -4.96
N PRO A 245 3.49 -11.09 -5.22
CA PRO A 245 2.18 -11.29 -4.60
C PRO A 245 2.19 -11.16 -3.07
N LEU A 246 3.25 -11.63 -2.39
CA LEU A 246 3.39 -11.50 -0.93
C LEU A 246 3.60 -10.05 -0.50
N THR A 247 4.52 -9.34 -1.14
CA THR A 247 4.80 -7.93 -0.81
C THR A 247 3.65 -7.01 -1.22
N LEU A 248 2.92 -7.35 -2.29
CA LEU A 248 1.69 -6.66 -2.68
C LEU A 248 0.58 -6.79 -1.62
N ALA A 249 0.43 -7.98 -0.99
CA ALA A 249 -0.53 -8.16 0.10
C ALA A 249 -0.23 -7.22 1.28
N ALA A 250 1.05 -7.02 1.60
CA ALA A 250 1.48 -6.07 2.62
C ALA A 250 1.24 -4.62 2.17
N ASP A 251 1.54 -4.29 0.90
CA ASP A 251 1.35 -2.94 0.35
C ASP A 251 -0.12 -2.52 0.32
N LEU A 252 -1.01 -3.42 -0.03
CA LEU A 252 -2.45 -3.19 -0.02
C LEU A 252 -3.09 -3.24 1.37
N GLY A 253 -2.34 -3.58 2.43
CA GLY A 253 -2.88 -3.71 3.78
C GLY A 253 -3.78 -4.94 3.98
N ARG A 254 -3.67 -5.97 3.16
CA ARG A 254 -4.49 -7.18 3.20
C ARG A 254 -3.99 -8.17 4.27
N ALA A 255 -4.21 -7.87 5.55
CA ALA A 255 -3.68 -8.64 6.68
C ALA A 255 -4.05 -10.14 6.63
N LYS A 256 -5.31 -10.47 6.29
CA LYS A 256 -5.77 -11.86 6.17
C LYS A 256 -5.04 -12.60 5.04
N MET A 257 -4.93 -11.98 3.87
CA MET A 257 -4.24 -12.56 2.73
C MET A 257 -2.75 -12.72 3.00
N LEU A 258 -2.10 -11.72 3.62
CA LEU A 258 -0.70 -11.80 4.02
C LEU A 258 -0.45 -12.96 4.98
N SER A 259 -1.27 -13.09 6.02
CA SER A 259 -1.17 -14.18 6.99
C SER A 259 -1.33 -15.54 6.32
N TRP A 260 -2.32 -15.66 5.42
CA TRP A 260 -2.56 -16.89 4.68
C TRP A 260 -1.38 -17.24 3.76
N LEU A 261 -0.81 -16.27 3.01
CA LEU A 261 0.35 -16.48 2.15
C LEU A 261 1.61 -16.91 2.93
N LEU A 262 1.79 -16.41 4.14
CA LEU A 262 2.87 -16.83 5.01
C LEU A 262 2.65 -18.27 5.50
N ASP A 263 1.44 -18.59 5.89
CA ASP A 263 1.08 -19.95 6.31
C ASP A 263 1.19 -20.98 5.16
N GLU A 264 0.86 -20.59 3.96
CA GLU A 264 0.99 -21.46 2.77
C GLU A 264 2.46 -21.79 2.47
N ARG A 265 3.40 -20.88 2.73
CA ARG A 265 4.84 -21.07 2.49
C ARG A 265 5.56 -21.86 3.59
N LYS A 266 4.88 -22.17 4.70
CA LYS A 266 5.48 -22.90 5.83
C LYS A 266 5.85 -24.32 5.44
N ARG A 267 6.98 -24.82 5.97
CA ARG A 267 7.40 -26.22 5.90
C ARG A 267 7.36 -26.84 7.28
N THR A 268 6.46 -27.79 7.48
CA THR A 268 6.40 -28.56 8.73
C THR A 268 7.46 -29.66 8.67
N LEU A 269 8.44 -29.61 9.56
CA LEU A 269 9.48 -30.64 9.66
C LEU A 269 8.98 -31.85 10.44
N TRP A 270 8.29 -31.62 11.54
CA TRP A 270 7.64 -32.67 12.32
C TRP A 270 6.48 -32.12 13.13
N SER A 271 5.55 -32.98 13.50
CA SER A 271 4.45 -32.67 14.40
C SER A 271 4.27 -33.82 15.41
N TYR A 272 3.99 -33.45 16.66
CA TYR A 272 3.70 -34.40 17.75
C TYR A 272 2.51 -33.87 18.54
N GLY A 273 1.35 -34.44 18.35
CA GLY A 273 0.10 -33.96 18.93
C GLY A 273 -0.19 -32.52 18.48
N ASN A 274 -0.37 -31.63 19.42
CA ASN A 274 -0.62 -30.20 19.19
C ASN A 274 0.65 -29.35 18.97
N VAL A 275 1.83 -29.97 19.01
CA VAL A 275 3.12 -29.29 18.83
C VAL A 275 3.66 -29.59 17.44
N SER A 276 4.02 -28.58 16.68
CA SER A 276 4.66 -28.72 15.38
C SER A 276 5.89 -27.84 15.26
N TYR A 277 6.92 -28.38 14.64
CA TYR A 277 8.12 -27.61 14.28
C TYR A 277 8.00 -27.17 12.81
N VAL A 278 7.90 -25.85 12.62
CA VAL A 278 7.58 -25.25 11.32
C VAL A 278 8.69 -24.25 10.93
N LEU A 279 9.11 -24.32 9.68
CA LEU A 279 10.04 -23.38 9.08
C LEU A 279 9.27 -22.41 8.15
N TYR A 280 9.57 -21.13 8.28
CA TYR A 280 9.10 -20.09 7.38
C TYR A 280 10.26 -19.55 6.55
N PRO A 281 10.17 -19.49 5.20
CA PRO A 281 11.20 -18.88 4.37
C PRO A 281 11.22 -17.36 4.64
N LEU A 282 12.41 -16.82 4.86
CA LEU A 282 12.59 -15.39 5.15
C LEU A 282 12.75 -14.52 3.91
N ASN A 283 12.95 -15.13 2.73
CA ASN A 283 13.00 -14.41 1.46
C ASN A 283 11.69 -13.62 1.27
N GLN A 284 11.79 -12.37 0.85
CA GLN A 284 10.71 -11.38 0.72
C GLN A 284 10.14 -10.86 2.06
N LEU A 285 10.27 -11.59 3.19
CA LEU A 285 9.87 -11.12 4.52
C LEU A 285 10.86 -10.11 5.08
N ASP A 286 12.13 -10.41 4.93
CA ASP A 286 13.25 -9.65 5.48
C ASP A 286 14.25 -9.24 4.39
N ILE A 287 15.10 -8.26 4.73
CA ILE A 287 16.14 -7.76 3.83
C ILE A 287 17.20 -8.85 3.63
N TYR A 288 17.35 -9.32 2.41
CA TYR A 288 18.50 -10.11 2.01
C TYR A 288 19.58 -9.18 1.45
N PHE A 289 20.71 -9.05 2.13
CA PHE A 289 21.85 -8.30 1.62
C PHE A 289 22.45 -9.04 0.42
N HIS A 290 22.00 -8.71 -0.79
CA HIS A 290 22.79 -8.87 -1.99
C HIS A 290 23.54 -7.57 -2.27
N GLN A 291 24.85 -7.65 -2.36
CA GLN A 291 25.80 -6.54 -2.33
C GLN A 291 25.77 -5.64 -3.58
N ASP A 292 25.00 -5.97 -4.63
CA ASP A 292 25.24 -5.41 -5.97
C ASP A 292 24.05 -4.72 -6.68
N ASN A 293 22.86 -4.57 -6.09
CA ASN A 293 21.73 -3.97 -6.83
C ASN A 293 21.12 -2.76 -6.15
N LYS A 294 21.18 -1.61 -6.83
CA LYS A 294 20.50 -0.35 -6.48
C LYS A 294 18.97 -0.44 -6.53
N GLU A 295 18.41 -1.44 -7.20
CA GLU A 295 16.96 -1.64 -7.38
C GLU A 295 16.52 -2.99 -6.82
N ARG A 296 16.60 -3.14 -5.51
CA ARG A 296 16.08 -4.35 -4.86
C ARG A 296 14.58 -4.21 -4.56
N PRO A 297 13.80 -5.30 -4.69
CA PRO A 297 12.41 -5.29 -4.26
C PRO A 297 12.30 -5.03 -2.75
N LEU A 298 11.27 -4.29 -2.34
CA LEU A 298 10.98 -4.00 -0.94
C LEU A 298 10.57 -5.29 -0.21
N SER A 299 11.07 -5.48 1.01
CA SER A 299 10.63 -6.56 1.88
C SER A 299 9.30 -6.22 2.56
N VAL A 300 8.58 -7.26 3.03
CA VAL A 300 7.32 -7.08 3.79
C VAL A 300 7.53 -6.19 5.01
N LEU A 301 8.63 -6.37 5.77
CA LEU A 301 8.95 -5.55 6.93
C LEU A 301 9.17 -4.08 6.56
N GLU A 302 9.87 -3.81 5.45
CA GLU A 302 10.07 -2.43 4.99
C GLU A 302 8.75 -1.75 4.60
N ILE A 303 7.86 -2.48 3.93
CA ILE A 303 6.54 -1.98 3.55
C ILE A 303 5.68 -1.68 4.79
N ILE A 304 5.66 -2.57 5.79
CA ILE A 304 4.94 -2.36 7.04
C ILE A 304 5.42 -1.09 7.75
N ILE A 305 6.74 -0.90 7.84
CA ILE A 305 7.35 0.28 8.45
C ILE A 305 7.00 1.55 7.65
N LYS A 306 7.15 1.50 6.33
CA LYS A 306 6.88 2.64 5.44
C LYS A 306 5.43 3.10 5.51
N LYS A 307 4.48 2.15 5.58
CA LYS A 307 3.04 2.45 5.63
C LYS A 307 2.50 2.64 7.06
N ASN A 308 3.32 2.36 8.07
CA ASN A 308 2.94 2.45 9.49
C ASN A 308 1.63 1.70 9.80
N ASN A 309 1.44 0.53 9.17
CA ASN A 309 0.23 -0.29 9.35
C ASN A 309 0.48 -1.44 10.33
N ALA A 310 0.03 -1.25 11.57
CA ALA A 310 0.19 -2.25 12.63
C ALA A 310 -0.71 -3.48 12.45
N GLU A 311 -1.79 -3.41 11.67
CA GLU A 311 -2.71 -4.53 11.45
C GLU A 311 -2.07 -5.68 10.67
N LEU A 312 -1.00 -5.39 9.92
CA LEU A 312 -0.23 -6.40 9.18
C LEU A 312 0.70 -7.23 10.07
N ILE A 313 0.90 -6.82 11.33
CA ILE A 313 1.80 -7.48 12.26
C ILE A 313 1.14 -8.75 12.80
N ASN A 314 1.42 -9.88 12.17
CA ASN A 314 0.98 -11.19 12.62
C ASN A 314 2.01 -11.84 13.58
N PRO A 315 1.68 -12.95 14.28
CA PRO A 315 2.58 -13.63 15.20
C PRO A 315 3.94 -14.02 14.62
N ILE A 316 4.00 -14.34 13.33
CA ILE A 316 5.23 -14.73 12.62
C ILE A 316 6.17 -13.52 12.53
N ILE A 317 5.64 -12.38 12.15
CA ILE A 317 6.38 -11.11 12.05
C ILE A 317 6.85 -10.66 13.43
N VAL A 318 6.00 -10.78 14.45
CA VAL A 318 6.39 -10.50 15.86
C VAL A 318 7.56 -11.38 16.30
N SER A 319 7.49 -12.69 16.02
CA SER A 319 8.56 -13.63 16.36
C SER A 319 9.87 -13.30 15.65
N LEU A 320 9.80 -12.88 14.37
CA LEU A 320 10.97 -12.46 13.60
C LEU A 320 11.59 -11.18 14.18
N ILE A 321 10.77 -10.19 14.52
CA ILE A 321 11.22 -8.94 15.15
C ILE A 321 11.84 -9.21 16.51
N ASP A 322 11.22 -10.06 17.35
CA ASP A 322 11.75 -10.44 18.66
C ASP A 322 13.11 -11.15 18.55
N LYS A 323 13.24 -12.06 17.59
CA LYS A 323 14.52 -12.72 17.30
C LYS A 323 15.61 -11.72 16.89
N LYS A 324 15.30 -10.77 16.02
CA LYS A 324 16.22 -9.68 15.63
C LYS A 324 16.58 -8.79 16.81
N TRP A 325 15.59 -8.44 17.63
CA TRP A 325 15.80 -7.65 18.84
C TRP A 325 16.80 -8.29 19.75
N ARG A 326 16.61 -9.57 20.12
CA ARG A 326 17.50 -10.31 21.04
C ARG A 326 18.89 -10.57 20.44
N SER A 327 18.99 -10.75 19.14
CA SER A 327 20.24 -11.15 18.49
C SER A 327 21.28 -10.02 18.50
N PHE A 328 20.95 -8.82 18.04
CA PHE A 328 21.89 -7.71 17.91
C PHE A 328 21.35 -6.34 18.33
N VAL A 329 20.04 -6.05 18.12
CA VAL A 329 19.48 -4.72 18.35
C VAL A 329 19.56 -4.34 19.82
N TYR A 330 19.21 -5.26 20.74
CA TYR A 330 19.24 -5.02 22.18
C TYR A 330 20.63 -4.60 22.68
N ARG A 331 21.70 -5.27 22.21
CA ARG A 331 23.08 -4.93 22.61
C ARG A 331 23.49 -3.54 22.13
N ILE A 332 23.17 -3.20 20.89
CA ILE A 332 23.44 -1.87 20.33
C ILE A 332 22.64 -0.81 21.08
N PHE A 333 21.38 -1.10 21.34
CA PHE A 333 20.49 -0.21 22.05
C PHE A 333 20.97 0.07 23.49
N VAL A 334 21.27 -0.97 24.28
CA VAL A 334 21.74 -0.81 25.67
C VAL A 334 23.04 -0.02 25.69
N ARG A 335 23.99 -0.30 24.78
CA ARG A 335 25.23 0.47 24.69
C ARG A 335 24.96 1.96 24.46
N ARG A 336 24.10 2.30 23.50
CA ARG A 336 23.75 3.70 23.20
C ARG A 336 23.01 4.35 24.35
N PHE A 337 22.04 3.67 24.90
CA PHE A 337 21.30 4.12 26.08
C PHE A 337 22.24 4.45 27.23
N SER A 338 23.18 3.55 27.58
CA SER A 338 24.14 3.76 28.64
C SER A 338 25.05 4.96 28.41
N ILE A 339 25.50 5.18 27.17
CA ILE A 339 26.34 6.34 26.82
C ILE A 339 25.55 7.63 27.04
N ILE A 340 24.31 7.72 26.54
CA ILE A 340 23.50 8.93 26.67
C ILE A 340 23.11 9.17 28.11
N PHE A 341 22.75 8.12 28.83
CA PHE A 341 22.41 8.24 30.25
C PHE A 341 23.59 8.73 31.09
N LEU A 342 24.78 8.16 30.88
CA LEU A 342 26.00 8.60 31.54
C LEU A 342 26.31 10.06 31.20
N TYR A 343 26.15 10.44 29.93
CA TYR A 343 26.32 11.82 29.50
C TYR A 343 25.38 12.78 30.23
N LEU A 344 24.07 12.45 30.36
CA LEU A 344 23.12 13.28 31.12
C LEU A 344 23.43 13.37 32.58
N LEU A 345 23.92 12.26 33.19
CA LEU A 345 24.35 12.27 34.59
C LEU A 345 25.58 13.19 34.83
N VAL A 346 26.55 13.14 33.91
CA VAL A 346 27.71 14.02 33.98
C VAL A 346 27.30 15.48 33.77
N PHE A 347 26.39 15.76 32.81
CA PHE A 347 25.82 17.09 32.60
C PHE A 347 25.10 17.60 33.85
N LEU A 348 24.29 16.78 34.49
CA LEU A 348 23.63 17.09 35.77
C LEU A 348 24.64 17.41 36.87
N ALA A 349 25.67 16.55 37.07
CA ALA A 349 26.69 16.76 38.04
C ALA A 349 27.48 18.08 37.82
N THR A 350 27.84 18.36 36.59
CA THR A 350 28.56 19.60 36.24
C THR A 350 27.73 20.86 36.48
N THR A 351 26.43 20.83 36.16
CA THR A 351 25.52 21.96 36.37
C THR A 351 25.25 22.20 37.85
N THR A 352 25.04 21.14 38.65
CA THR A 352 24.83 21.25 40.14
C THR A 352 26.09 21.71 40.86
N LEU A 353 27.26 21.15 40.52
CA LEU A 353 28.53 21.56 41.13
C LEU A 353 28.88 23.02 40.81
N ARG A 354 28.47 23.51 39.63
CA ARG A 354 28.66 24.91 39.22
C ARG A 354 27.78 25.84 40.04
N GLN A 355 26.53 25.48 40.32
CA GLN A 355 25.62 26.26 41.15
C GLN A 355 26.13 26.38 42.57
N THR A 356 26.54 25.25 43.19
CA THR A 356 27.09 25.26 44.55
C THR A 356 28.40 26.07 44.70
N LYS A 357 29.21 26.11 43.63
CA LYS A 357 30.43 26.90 43.60
C LYS A 357 30.12 28.42 43.44
N SER A 358 29.11 28.75 42.66
CA SER A 358 28.62 30.14 42.49
C SER A 358 28.04 30.70 43.82
N GLU A 359 27.28 29.90 44.55
CA GLU A 359 26.72 30.25 45.84
C GLU A 359 27.82 30.48 46.89
N LYS A 360 28.83 29.60 46.93
CA LYS A 360 29.98 29.75 47.83
C LYS A 360 30.82 31.00 47.49
N THR A 361 31.01 31.29 46.20
CA THR A 361 31.75 32.47 45.77
C THR A 361 30.98 33.78 46.00
N ALA A 362 29.64 33.74 45.96
CA ALA A 362 28.80 34.89 46.34
C ALA A 362 28.82 35.15 47.85
N GLY A 363 28.94 34.11 48.69
CA GLY A 363 29.14 34.24 50.14
C GLY A 363 30.55 34.67 50.56
N GLU A 364 31.58 34.47 49.72
CA GLU A 364 32.98 34.88 49.97
C GLU A 364 33.36 36.21 49.30
N LEU A 365 32.51 36.76 48.41
CA LEU A 365 32.76 38.04 47.73
C LEU A 365 32.47 39.26 48.60
N ASP A 366 32.07 39.09 49.86
CA ASP A 366 32.10 40.15 50.85
C ASP A 366 33.51 40.36 51.46
N GLU A 367 34.49 39.49 51.12
CA GLU A 367 35.87 39.64 51.56
C GLU A 367 36.90 39.18 50.48
N LYS A 368 37.49 40.17 49.74
CA LYS A 368 38.71 40.08 48.91
C LYS A 368 38.61 39.68 47.42
N THR A 369 38.83 40.72 46.66
CA THR A 369 39.49 40.76 45.33
C THR A 369 40.49 39.64 45.08
N GLY A 370 40.32 38.92 43.93
CA GLY A 370 41.37 38.03 43.43
C GLY A 370 40.98 37.19 42.21
N ILE A 371 41.56 37.55 41.10
CA ILE A 371 41.55 36.88 39.79
C ILE A 371 41.90 35.40 39.94
N THR A 372 41.04 34.48 39.50
CA THR A 372 41.43 33.08 39.25
C THR A 372 40.81 32.49 37.98
N ASN A 373 41.67 32.16 37.10
CA ASN A 373 41.72 31.36 35.90
C ASN A 373 40.61 30.32 35.67
N GLY A 374 39.83 30.57 34.58
CA GLY A 374 38.83 29.67 34.05
C GLY A 374 39.36 28.69 32.95
N LYS A 375 40.52 28.04 33.19
CA LYS A 375 41.14 27.19 32.13
C LYS A 375 40.93 25.69 32.23
N HIS A 376 40.30 25.15 33.27
CA HIS A 376 40.21 23.67 33.43
C HIS A 376 38.91 23.01 32.96
N LEU A 377 37.93 23.75 32.48
CA LEU A 377 36.63 23.15 32.02
C LEU A 377 36.58 22.87 30.51
N SER A 378 37.48 23.43 29.71
CA SER A 378 37.39 23.39 28.25
C SER A 378 37.62 22.01 27.59
N VAL A 379 38.36 21.10 28.23
CA VAL A 379 38.65 19.76 27.74
C VAL A 379 37.44 18.82 27.91
N PHE A 380 36.67 19.03 29.00
CA PHE A 380 35.50 18.25 29.28
C PHE A 380 34.33 18.62 28.37
N ASP A 381 34.19 19.89 28.03
CA ASP A 381 33.17 20.41 27.13
C ASP A 381 33.42 19.95 25.66
N GLN A 382 34.69 19.83 25.24
CA GLN A 382 35.05 19.25 23.94
C GLN A 382 34.73 17.76 23.84
N PHE A 383 34.88 17.01 24.95
CA PHE A 383 34.49 15.60 25.02
C PHE A 383 32.96 15.45 24.89
N LEU A 384 32.18 16.33 25.53
CA LEU A 384 30.73 16.39 25.45
C LEU A 384 30.22 16.66 24.02
N TYR A 385 30.90 17.53 23.26
CA TYR A 385 30.58 17.82 21.86
C TYR A 385 30.79 16.62 20.94
N SER A 386 31.88 15.86 21.14
CA SER A 386 32.22 14.68 20.34
C SER A 386 31.20 13.53 20.49
N VAL A 387 30.61 13.38 21.68
CA VAL A 387 29.60 12.33 21.96
C VAL A 387 28.25 12.65 21.37
N GLY A 388 27.86 13.95 21.32
CA GLY A 388 26.57 14.38 20.75
C GLY A 388 26.38 14.06 19.26
N HIS A 389 27.48 13.97 18.51
CA HIS A 389 27.43 13.73 17.06
C HIS A 389 27.06 12.27 16.68
N THR A 390 27.07 11.33 17.63
CA THR A 390 26.90 9.88 17.34
C THR A 390 25.46 9.39 17.50
N ILE A 391 24.48 10.26 17.80
CA ILE A 391 23.16 9.86 18.34
C ILE A 391 22.01 10.26 17.40
N GLY A 392 21.83 9.59 16.29
CA GLY A 392 20.67 9.78 15.45
C GLY A 392 19.83 8.51 15.23
N PHE A 393 18.59 8.45 15.72
CA PHE A 393 17.76 7.26 15.52
C PHE A 393 16.33 7.49 14.98
N THR A 394 15.75 8.65 15.16
CA THR A 394 14.45 9.04 14.54
C THR A 394 14.54 10.51 14.15
N PHE A 395 13.75 10.93 13.16
CA PHE A 395 13.75 12.33 12.72
C PHE A 395 13.55 13.30 13.90
N LEU A 396 12.62 12.99 14.80
CA LEU A 396 12.35 13.82 15.98
C LEU A 396 13.44 13.70 17.05
N GLY A 397 13.94 12.49 17.29
CA GLY A 397 15.09 12.24 18.19
C GLY A 397 16.35 12.91 17.65
N ASN A 398 16.55 12.93 16.32
CA ASN A 398 17.65 13.67 15.69
C ASN A 398 17.48 15.17 15.83
N CYS A 399 16.27 15.72 15.68
CA CYS A 399 15.99 17.16 15.89
C CYS A 399 16.25 17.56 17.35
N LEU A 400 15.83 16.74 18.33
CA LEU A 400 16.10 17.01 19.76
C LEU A 400 17.59 16.89 20.09
N ALA A 401 18.28 15.90 19.54
CA ALA A 401 19.73 15.74 19.72
C ALA A 401 20.50 16.90 19.09
N CYS A 402 20.12 17.30 17.86
CA CYS A 402 20.72 18.46 17.19
C CYS A 402 20.43 19.76 17.94
N SER A 403 19.21 19.99 18.45
CA SER A 403 18.87 21.17 19.24
C SER A 403 19.64 21.20 20.56
N PHE A 404 19.83 20.03 21.19
CA PHE A 404 20.64 19.91 22.40
C PHE A 404 22.11 20.27 22.14
N CYS A 405 22.72 19.74 21.09
CA CYS A 405 24.08 20.09 20.69
C CYS A 405 24.22 21.58 20.32
N PHE A 406 23.23 22.14 19.61
CA PHE A 406 23.20 23.57 19.27
C PHE A 406 23.10 24.45 20.52
N CYS A 407 22.28 24.09 21.50
CA CYS A 407 22.18 24.82 22.76
C CYS A 407 23.50 24.78 23.55
N ILE A 408 24.20 23.65 23.58
CA ILE A 408 25.53 23.56 24.21
C ILE A 408 26.52 24.44 23.52
N PHE A 409 26.56 24.42 22.18
CA PHE A 409 27.45 25.28 21.38
C PHE A 409 27.16 26.77 21.60
N THR A 410 25.89 27.17 21.68
CA THR A 410 25.51 28.55 22.01
C THR A 410 25.93 28.94 23.42
N CYS A 411 25.85 28.03 24.40
CA CYS A 411 26.36 28.26 25.75
C CYS A 411 27.87 28.56 25.75
N GLU A 412 28.66 27.79 24.97
CA GLU A 412 30.09 28.01 24.86
C GLU A 412 30.42 29.36 24.23
N ILE A 413 29.71 29.80 23.18
CA ILE A 413 29.84 31.09 22.55
C ILE A 413 29.56 32.23 23.55
N LEU A 414 28.44 32.16 24.27
CA LEU A 414 28.07 33.16 25.26
C LEU A 414 29.08 33.25 26.39
N ARG A 415 29.68 32.14 26.75
CA ARG A 415 30.77 32.11 27.74
C ARG A 415 32.01 32.81 27.27
N LEU A 416 32.39 32.66 26.00
CA LEU A 416 33.50 33.39 25.39
C LEU A 416 33.28 34.90 25.40
N PHE A 417 32.03 35.34 25.26
CA PHE A 417 31.65 36.75 25.33
C PHE A 417 31.37 37.29 26.75
N GLY A 418 31.53 36.46 27.79
CA GLY A 418 31.33 36.84 29.19
C GLY A 418 29.89 37.11 29.61
N MET A 419 28.90 36.66 28.82
CA MET A 419 27.48 36.90 29.07
C MET A 419 26.88 35.83 29.99
N GLN A 420 27.31 35.71 31.24
CA GLN A 420 26.94 34.65 32.19
C GLN A 420 25.45 34.55 32.48
N GLN A 421 24.71 35.66 32.43
CA GLN A 421 23.28 35.67 32.72
C GLN A 421 22.48 34.90 31.64
N TYR A 422 22.82 35.06 30.36
CA TYR A 422 22.17 34.34 29.27
C TYR A 422 22.62 32.85 29.20
N GLU A 423 23.85 32.57 29.59
CA GLU A 423 24.39 31.19 29.67
C GLU A 423 23.55 30.34 30.61
N THR A 424 23.21 30.82 31.80
CA THR A 424 22.39 30.05 32.76
C THR A 424 20.97 29.78 32.25
N GLN A 425 20.36 30.71 31.53
CA GLN A 425 19.04 30.54 30.94
C GLN A 425 19.08 29.46 29.85
N ILE A 426 20.07 29.49 28.97
CA ILE A 426 20.22 28.51 27.90
C ILE A 426 20.54 27.12 28.46
N LEU A 427 21.37 27.00 29.52
CA LEU A 427 21.63 25.76 30.22
C LEU A 427 20.35 25.13 30.80
N ALA A 428 19.45 25.95 31.35
CA ALA A 428 18.16 25.45 31.84
C ALA A 428 17.30 24.86 30.71
N PHE A 429 17.21 25.51 29.55
CA PHE A 429 16.54 24.98 28.36
C PHE A 429 17.23 23.71 27.84
N THR A 430 18.55 23.70 27.81
CA THR A 430 19.33 22.53 27.38
C THR A 430 19.06 21.32 28.26
N SER A 431 18.94 21.51 29.57
CA SER A 431 18.57 20.45 30.51
C SER A 431 17.19 19.87 30.19
N LEU A 432 16.19 20.73 29.94
CA LEU A 432 14.83 20.29 29.60
C LEU A 432 14.81 19.46 28.32
N ILE A 433 15.52 19.90 27.27
CA ILE A 433 15.63 19.20 25.99
C ILE A 433 16.36 17.85 26.20
N GLY A 434 17.46 17.82 26.96
CA GLY A 434 18.23 16.62 27.23
C GLY A 434 17.41 15.52 27.92
N TRP A 435 16.68 15.87 28.99
CA TRP A 435 15.81 14.93 29.68
C TRP A 435 14.58 14.56 28.85
N GLY A 436 14.03 15.50 28.05
CA GLY A 436 12.97 15.19 27.09
C GLY A 436 13.41 14.18 26.04
N ASN A 437 14.66 14.25 25.57
CA ASN A 437 15.19 13.24 24.63
C ASN A 437 15.29 11.83 25.26
N MET A 438 15.48 11.74 26.57
CA MET A 438 15.51 10.47 27.28
C MET A 438 14.17 9.71 27.17
N LEU A 439 13.03 10.41 27.07
CA LEU A 439 11.71 9.78 26.88
C LEU A 439 11.67 8.96 25.59
N PHE A 440 12.28 9.44 24.51
CA PHE A 440 12.33 8.69 23.24
C PHE A 440 13.25 7.47 23.33
N LEU A 441 14.30 7.54 24.15
CA LEU A 441 15.22 6.44 24.36
C LEU A 441 14.60 5.30 25.18
N ILE A 442 13.62 5.57 26.02
CA ILE A 442 12.92 4.51 26.78
C ILE A 442 11.73 3.90 26.04
N MET A 443 11.39 4.42 24.83
CA MET A 443 10.31 3.90 23.98
C MET A 443 10.43 2.41 23.62
N PRO A 444 11.62 1.83 23.34
CA PRO A 444 11.76 0.41 23.02
C PRO A 444 11.48 -0.56 24.16
N PHE A 445 11.43 -0.10 25.40
CA PHE A 445 11.09 -0.97 26.52
C PHE A 445 9.60 -1.30 26.56
N GLN A 446 9.27 -2.58 26.73
CA GLN A 446 7.90 -3.08 26.72
C GLN A 446 6.99 -2.41 27.76
N PHE A 447 7.54 -2.08 28.93
CA PHE A 447 6.78 -1.45 30.01
C PHE A 447 6.53 0.05 29.77
N THR A 448 7.52 0.80 29.30
CA THR A 448 7.46 2.28 29.18
C THR A 448 7.04 2.76 27.80
N GLY A 449 7.31 1.97 26.74
CA GLY A 449 7.03 2.34 25.36
C GLY A 449 5.60 2.77 25.08
N PRO A 450 4.58 2.00 25.50
CA PRO A 450 3.18 2.39 25.30
C PRO A 450 2.82 3.73 25.93
N PHE A 451 3.35 4.02 27.14
CA PHE A 451 3.13 5.30 27.83
C PHE A 451 3.78 6.47 27.09
N VAL A 452 5.01 6.29 26.59
CA VAL A 452 5.70 7.33 25.81
C VAL A 452 4.94 7.64 24.50
N ILE A 453 4.46 6.60 23.80
CA ILE A 453 3.65 6.78 22.60
C ILE A 453 2.33 7.50 22.92
N MET A 454 1.70 7.16 24.05
CA MET A 454 0.47 7.82 24.50
C MET A 454 0.74 9.31 24.81
N ILE A 455 1.79 9.64 25.56
CA ILE A 455 2.20 11.02 25.84
C ILE A 455 2.46 11.79 24.56
N TYR A 456 3.17 11.18 23.60
CA TYR A 456 3.44 11.80 22.30
C TYR A 456 2.16 12.11 21.53
N LYS A 457 1.23 11.16 21.46
CA LYS A 457 -0.06 11.37 20.77
C LYS A 457 -0.89 12.48 21.43
N ILE A 458 -0.97 12.50 22.77
CA ILE A 458 -1.68 13.53 23.50
C ILE A 458 -1.03 14.90 23.25
N LEU A 459 0.30 14.97 23.34
CA LEU A 459 1.03 16.24 23.18
C LEU A 459 0.80 16.85 21.77
N PHE A 460 0.95 16.07 20.72
CA PHE A 460 0.85 16.58 19.36
C PHE A 460 -0.57 16.69 18.81
N ASN A 461 -1.48 15.82 19.22
CA ASN A 461 -2.85 15.85 18.70
C ASN A 461 -3.77 16.74 19.54
N ASP A 462 -3.68 16.63 20.86
CA ASP A 462 -4.63 17.27 21.75
C ASP A 462 -4.10 18.57 22.34
N VAL A 463 -2.92 18.54 22.98
CA VAL A 463 -2.34 19.72 23.66
C VAL A 463 -1.98 20.81 22.65
N LEU A 464 -1.40 20.47 21.50
CA LEU A 464 -1.04 21.47 20.48
C LEU A 464 -2.28 22.18 19.94
N ARG A 465 -3.33 21.43 19.63
CA ARG A 465 -4.61 22.01 19.16
C ARG A 465 -5.27 22.87 20.22
N PHE A 466 -5.29 22.39 21.46
CA PHE A 466 -5.81 23.15 22.60
C PHE A 466 -5.01 24.41 22.85
N SER A 467 -3.67 24.34 22.74
CA SER A 467 -2.80 25.51 22.95
C SER A 467 -3.09 26.65 21.96
N ILE A 468 -3.42 26.34 20.70
CA ILE A 468 -3.79 27.35 19.70
C ILE A 468 -5.06 28.11 20.18
N ILE A 469 -6.08 27.37 20.62
CA ILE A 469 -7.32 27.96 21.14
C ILE A 469 -7.02 28.78 22.41
N TYR A 470 -6.22 28.23 23.32
CA TYR A 470 -5.87 28.86 24.57
C TYR A 470 -5.10 30.19 24.37
N ILE A 471 -4.17 30.24 23.39
CA ILE A 471 -3.42 31.47 23.06
C ILE A 471 -4.37 32.59 22.62
N ILE A 472 -5.42 32.28 21.84
CA ILE A 472 -6.41 33.27 21.41
C ILE A 472 -7.10 33.91 22.64
N PHE A 473 -7.53 33.07 23.59
CA PHE A 473 -8.14 33.56 24.83
C PHE A 473 -7.14 34.36 25.66
N LEU A 474 -5.90 33.89 25.79
CA LEU A 474 -4.85 34.53 26.56
C LEU A 474 -4.50 35.91 25.99
N VAL A 475 -4.42 36.07 24.66
CA VAL A 475 -4.24 37.35 24.01
C VAL A 475 -5.41 38.30 24.28
N GLY A 476 -6.65 37.80 24.19
CA GLY A 476 -7.86 38.55 24.50
C GLY A 476 -7.89 39.06 25.94
N PHE A 477 -7.56 38.18 26.90
CA PHE A 477 -7.44 38.57 28.32
C PHE A 477 -6.29 39.57 28.56
N ALA A 478 -5.13 39.31 27.97
CA ALA A 478 -3.96 40.21 28.08
C ALA A 478 -4.31 41.61 27.56
N GLN A 479 -4.97 41.70 26.41
CA GLN A 479 -5.40 42.99 25.86
C GLN A 479 -6.42 43.68 26.77
N SER A 480 -7.39 42.96 27.33
CA SER A 480 -8.38 43.50 28.26
C SER A 480 -7.72 44.04 29.53
N PHE A 481 -6.75 43.31 30.09
CA PHE A 481 -5.99 43.76 31.25
C PHE A 481 -5.14 44.99 30.91
N CYS A 482 -4.46 45.02 29.76
CA CYS A 482 -3.71 46.20 29.34
C CYS A 482 -4.58 47.44 29.24
N ILE A 483 -5.80 47.33 28.70
CA ILE A 483 -6.76 48.45 28.61
C ILE A 483 -7.20 48.92 30.01
N LEU A 484 -7.61 47.97 30.89
CA LEU A 484 -8.04 48.28 32.25
C LEU A 484 -6.96 48.92 33.09
N PHE A 485 -5.72 48.44 33.05
CA PHE A 485 -4.62 48.95 33.87
C PHE A 485 -3.93 50.20 33.28
N ASN A 486 -4.09 50.44 31.98
CA ASN A 486 -3.54 51.66 31.34
C ASN A 486 -4.27 52.96 31.85
N GLU A 487 -5.52 52.86 32.28
CA GLU A 487 -6.21 53.96 32.96
C GLU A 487 -5.71 54.18 34.39
N TYR A 488 -5.32 53.13 35.12
CA TYR A 488 -4.80 53.24 36.49
C TYR A 488 -3.35 53.71 36.55
N GLY A 489 -2.53 53.47 35.51
CA GLY A 489 -1.15 53.90 35.43
C GLY A 489 -0.96 55.41 35.18
N LYS A 490 -2.03 56.19 35.00
CA LYS A 490 -2.01 57.66 34.92
C LYS A 490 -2.34 58.36 36.26
N ILE A 491 -2.59 57.58 37.34
CA ILE A 491 -2.99 58.10 38.67
C ILE A 491 -1.83 57.98 39.70
N PHE A 492 -0.71 57.38 39.31
CA PHE A 492 0.53 57.38 40.11
C PHE A 492 1.66 58.05 39.27
#